data_b2b21ae7466fefe91135bd04c171d7e9
#
_entry.id   b2b21ae7466fefe91135bd04c171d7e9
#
_cell.length_a   1.000
_cell.length_b   1.000
_cell.length_c   1.000
_cell.angle_alpha   90.00
_cell.angle_beta   90.00
_cell.angle_gamma   90.00
#
_symmetry.space_group_name_H-M   'P 1'
#
loop_
_entity.id
_entity.type
_entity.pdbx_description
1 polymer ?
#
loop_
_entity_poly.entity_id
_entity_poly.type
_entity_poly.pdbx_seq_one_letter_code
_entity_poly.pdbx_strand_id
1 'polypeptide(L)'
;GLENVDITGGSGVTGGIVGQGQMNGLINCYVNGGSIKTATKYIHAQIGGIAGGLQYTNVDSCWTDVEVRGYRDVGGLIGNSKVTVKNSYALGDVYGAESVGGLIGVSSHTTLNCFAEGDVTASGYYAGGLIGYAGTDYGTIKNCSSYGFVKGTDRAGTIVGGVNGTTITNVLYNKGDNEGVAEIGYGAETAKLSSILGVFLERITNIQVGINSSNASNISIALGVSDISLIDSILGCIEDEKSISQIDKVFNLLAERQVQIGSVQNRLLSVLEEINTKQDNLISMQSTIRDADIAEVSSEYIRQQILQQASATLLATANQTPAIVLQLLL
;
A
#
# COMPACT_ATOMS: atom_id res chain seq x y z
N GLY A 1 -13.89 -16.16 -6.54
CA GLY A 1 -13.12 -15.31 -5.67
C GLY A 1 -13.74 -15.10 -4.30
N LEU A 2 -12.96 -14.54 -3.43
CA LEU A 2 -13.36 -14.20 -2.06
C LEU A 2 -13.10 -12.71 -1.81
N GLU A 3 -13.97 -12.08 -1.02
CA GLU A 3 -13.89 -10.66 -0.68
C GLU A 3 -13.85 -10.49 0.84
N ASN A 4 -12.99 -9.57 1.33
CA ASN A 4 -12.89 -9.17 2.74
C ASN A 4 -12.76 -10.35 3.71
N VAL A 5 -11.79 -11.23 3.47
CA VAL A 5 -11.61 -12.46 4.26
C VAL A 5 -10.67 -12.24 5.44
N ASP A 6 -11.09 -12.72 6.62
CA ASP A 6 -10.23 -12.85 7.80
C ASP A 6 -10.11 -14.33 8.17
N ILE A 7 -8.97 -14.93 7.82
CA ILE A 7 -8.70 -16.34 8.08
C ILE A 7 -7.57 -16.46 9.11
N THR A 8 -7.86 -17.16 10.20
CA THR A 8 -6.83 -17.57 11.15
C THR A 8 -6.64 -19.08 11.06
N GLY A 9 -5.55 -19.48 10.43
CA GLY A 9 -5.16 -20.88 10.32
C GLY A 9 -4.53 -21.40 11.61
N GLY A 10 -4.63 -22.71 11.80
CA GLY A 10 -3.94 -23.43 12.90
C GLY A 10 -2.47 -23.74 12.56
N SER A 11 -2.04 -24.93 12.92
CA SER A 11 -0.65 -25.41 12.76
C SER A 11 -0.31 -26.00 11.39
N GLY A 12 -1.21 -25.91 10.44
CA GLY A 12 -1.10 -26.56 9.13
C GLY A 12 -0.90 -25.61 7.97
N VAL A 13 -1.25 -26.10 6.80
CA VAL A 13 -1.18 -25.38 5.53
C VAL A 13 -2.45 -24.52 5.37
N THR A 14 -2.28 -23.23 5.18
CA THR A 14 -3.39 -22.26 5.15
C THR A 14 -3.37 -21.46 3.86
N GLY A 15 -4.53 -21.30 3.24
CA GLY A 15 -4.73 -20.42 2.10
C GLY A 15 -6.15 -19.89 2.07
N GLY A 16 -6.37 -18.76 1.41
CA GLY A 16 -7.68 -18.16 1.29
C GLY A 16 -8.70 -19.05 0.59
N ILE A 17 -8.27 -19.75 -0.46
CA ILE A 17 -9.14 -20.65 -1.23
C ILE A 17 -8.78 -22.12 -0.97
N VAL A 18 -7.48 -22.43 -0.91
CA VAL A 18 -6.99 -23.82 -0.80
C VAL A 18 -5.91 -23.87 0.28
N GLY A 19 -6.10 -24.67 1.32
CA GLY A 19 -5.01 -24.94 2.27
C GLY A 19 -3.90 -25.72 1.56
N GLN A 20 -4.14 -27.00 1.21
CA GLN A 20 -3.22 -27.83 0.42
C GLN A 20 -3.97 -28.44 -0.76
N GLY A 21 -3.41 -28.30 -1.97
CA GLY A 21 -4.06 -28.73 -3.20
C GLY A 21 -3.21 -29.68 -4.03
N GLN A 22 -3.89 -30.73 -4.55
CA GLN A 22 -3.40 -31.63 -5.61
C GLN A 22 -4.47 -31.70 -6.70
N MET A 23 -4.77 -30.55 -7.31
CA MET A 23 -5.92 -30.38 -8.21
C MET A 23 -5.48 -30.12 -9.64
N ASN A 24 -6.41 -30.13 -10.59
CA ASN A 24 -6.11 -29.98 -12.02
C ASN A 24 -5.77 -28.55 -12.46
N GLY A 25 -6.00 -27.53 -11.64
CA GLY A 25 -5.64 -26.13 -11.93
C GLY A 25 -6.38 -25.14 -11.04
N LEU A 26 -5.71 -24.02 -10.74
CA LEU A 26 -6.32 -22.80 -10.20
C LEU A 26 -6.26 -21.75 -11.29
N ILE A 27 -7.40 -21.38 -11.84
CA ILE A 27 -7.50 -20.46 -12.97
C ILE A 27 -8.48 -19.35 -12.64
N ASN A 28 -8.10 -18.10 -12.88
CA ASN A 28 -8.94 -16.92 -12.66
C ASN A 28 -9.49 -16.83 -11.22
N CYS A 29 -8.67 -17.22 -10.23
CA CYS A 29 -9.05 -17.17 -8.83
C CYS A 29 -8.50 -15.90 -8.17
N TYR A 30 -9.26 -15.34 -7.21
CA TYR A 30 -8.77 -14.19 -6.46
C TYR A 30 -9.24 -14.18 -5.00
N VAL A 31 -8.46 -13.46 -4.17
CA VAL A 31 -8.81 -13.09 -2.80
C VAL A 31 -8.53 -11.59 -2.63
N ASN A 32 -9.57 -10.83 -2.30
CA ASN A 32 -9.52 -9.38 -2.25
C ASN A 32 -9.91 -8.87 -0.86
N GLY A 33 -9.01 -8.15 -0.21
CA GLY A 33 -9.21 -7.55 1.10
C GLY A 33 -9.18 -8.53 2.28
N GLY A 34 -8.84 -7.98 3.44
CA GLY A 34 -8.78 -8.73 4.69
C GLY A 34 -7.38 -9.22 5.06
N SER A 35 -7.32 -10.30 5.83
CA SER A 35 -6.04 -10.86 6.30
C SER A 35 -6.06 -12.38 6.43
N ILE A 36 -4.94 -13.02 6.14
CA ILE A 36 -4.73 -14.46 6.32
C ILE A 36 -3.54 -14.65 7.26
N LYS A 37 -3.77 -15.29 8.41
CA LYS A 37 -2.78 -15.44 9.48
C LYS A 37 -2.67 -16.87 9.94
N THR A 38 -1.48 -17.28 10.41
CA THR A 38 -1.33 -18.50 11.21
C THR A 38 -1.15 -18.12 12.68
N ALA A 39 -1.90 -18.80 13.55
CA ALA A 39 -1.93 -18.48 14.98
C ALA A 39 -0.63 -18.83 15.73
N THR A 40 0.26 -19.63 15.16
CA THR A 40 1.36 -20.27 15.89
C THR A 40 2.65 -20.40 15.08
N LYS A 41 3.77 -20.40 15.81
CA LYS A 41 5.13 -20.61 15.30
C LYS A 41 5.37 -22.10 14.96
N TYR A 42 4.65 -22.62 13.95
CA TYR A 42 4.90 -23.97 13.49
C TYR A 42 5.87 -23.99 12.32
N ILE A 43 6.91 -24.82 12.43
CA ILE A 43 7.98 -25.00 11.45
C ILE A 43 7.54 -25.64 10.12
N HIS A 44 6.30 -26.10 10.03
CA HIS A 44 5.74 -26.70 8.81
C HIS A 44 4.51 -25.93 8.27
N ALA A 45 4.22 -24.76 8.83
CA ALA A 45 3.10 -23.95 8.35
C ALA A 45 3.46 -23.29 7.01
N GLN A 46 2.69 -23.62 5.99
CA GLN A 46 2.74 -22.97 4.67
C GLN A 46 1.52 -22.08 4.54
N ILE A 47 1.71 -20.83 4.16
CA ILE A 47 0.61 -19.88 4.10
C ILE A 47 0.71 -19.00 2.86
N GLY A 48 -0.42 -18.84 2.18
CA GLY A 48 -0.54 -17.95 1.01
C GLY A 48 -1.93 -17.37 0.86
N GLY A 49 -2.01 -16.28 0.15
CA GLY A 49 -3.28 -15.56 -0.09
C GLY A 49 -4.32 -16.43 -0.79
N ILE A 50 -3.94 -17.20 -1.80
CA ILE A 50 -4.81 -18.17 -2.46
C ILE A 50 -4.61 -19.56 -1.90
N ALA A 51 -3.36 -20.01 -1.83
CA ALA A 51 -3.07 -21.39 -1.45
C ALA A 51 -1.86 -21.49 -0.51
N GLY A 52 -1.95 -22.34 0.51
CA GLY A 52 -0.83 -22.61 1.38
C GLY A 52 0.21 -23.48 0.70
N GLY A 53 -0.18 -24.60 0.11
CA GLY A 53 0.72 -25.51 -0.61
C GLY A 53 0.08 -26.14 -1.85
N LEU A 54 0.83 -26.16 -2.96
CA LEU A 54 0.33 -26.71 -4.23
C LEU A 54 1.31 -27.73 -4.83
N GLN A 55 0.75 -28.86 -5.26
CA GLN A 55 1.44 -29.91 -6.01
C GLN A 55 0.58 -30.36 -7.18
N TYR A 56 1.17 -30.57 -8.35
CA TYR A 56 0.51 -31.05 -9.57
C TYR A 56 -0.61 -30.16 -10.14
N THR A 57 -0.64 -28.89 -9.73
CA THR A 57 -1.72 -27.95 -10.04
C THR A 57 -1.12 -26.71 -10.70
N ASN A 58 -1.42 -26.44 -11.96
CA ASN A 58 -0.99 -25.15 -12.55
C ASN A 58 -1.81 -23.99 -12.02
N VAL A 59 -1.16 -22.85 -11.82
CA VAL A 59 -1.79 -21.61 -11.41
C VAL A 59 -1.69 -20.61 -12.55
N ASP A 60 -2.83 -20.08 -12.96
CA ASP A 60 -2.91 -19.14 -14.08
C ASP A 60 -3.93 -18.03 -13.81
N SER A 61 -3.54 -16.79 -14.08
CA SER A 61 -4.42 -15.62 -13.97
C SER A 61 -5.09 -15.48 -12.61
N CYS A 62 -4.33 -15.76 -11.55
CA CYS A 62 -4.78 -15.66 -10.16
C CYS A 62 -4.19 -14.44 -9.47
N TRP A 63 -4.92 -13.85 -8.53
CA TRP A 63 -4.38 -12.70 -7.82
C TRP A 63 -4.90 -12.56 -6.39
N THR A 64 -4.14 -11.80 -5.58
CA THR A 64 -4.51 -11.48 -4.20
C THR A 64 -4.21 -10.03 -3.87
N ASP A 65 -5.11 -9.45 -3.06
CA ASP A 65 -4.89 -8.19 -2.36
C ASP A 65 -5.27 -8.38 -0.89
N VAL A 66 -4.43 -9.14 -0.17
CA VAL A 66 -4.68 -9.54 1.21
C VAL A 66 -3.38 -9.57 2.00
N GLU A 67 -3.42 -9.07 3.23
CA GLU A 67 -2.29 -9.18 4.15
C GLU A 67 -2.07 -10.64 4.55
N VAL A 68 -0.84 -11.16 4.36
CA VAL A 68 -0.49 -12.52 4.76
C VAL A 68 0.55 -12.52 5.89
N ARG A 69 0.23 -13.17 7.01
CA ARG A 69 1.13 -13.29 8.16
C ARG A 69 1.33 -14.74 8.58
N GLY A 70 2.57 -15.20 8.52
CA GLY A 70 2.92 -16.57 8.88
C GLY A 70 4.29 -16.70 9.52
N TYR A 71 4.73 -17.94 9.75
CA TYR A 71 6.07 -18.18 10.28
C TYR A 71 7.01 -18.68 9.18
N ARG A 72 6.62 -19.69 8.41
CA ARG A 72 7.46 -20.33 7.38
C ARG A 72 6.70 -20.49 6.08
N ASP A 73 7.41 -20.48 4.96
CA ASP A 73 6.90 -20.61 3.61
C ASP A 73 5.69 -19.69 3.38
N VAL A 74 5.93 -18.38 3.52
CA VAL A 74 4.90 -17.35 3.48
C VAL A 74 4.93 -16.63 2.14
N GLY A 75 3.83 -16.66 1.40
CA GLY A 75 3.72 -15.96 0.12
C GLY A 75 2.42 -15.18 -0.02
N GLY A 76 2.46 -14.04 -0.66
CA GLY A 76 1.27 -13.25 -0.93
C GLY A 76 0.21 -14.02 -1.73
N LEU A 77 0.64 -14.87 -2.68
CA LEU A 77 -0.23 -15.73 -3.46
C LEU A 77 -0.20 -17.18 -2.96
N ILE A 78 1.00 -17.77 -2.85
CA ILE A 78 1.19 -19.19 -2.53
C ILE A 78 2.32 -19.35 -1.51
N GLY A 79 2.09 -20.14 -0.44
CA GLY A 79 3.13 -20.45 0.54
C GLY A 79 4.24 -21.32 -0.05
N ASN A 80 3.89 -22.50 -0.56
CA ASN A 80 4.83 -23.42 -1.18
C ASN A 80 4.29 -23.94 -2.52
N SER A 81 5.02 -23.66 -3.59
CA SER A 81 4.65 -24.00 -4.96
C SER A 81 5.59 -25.02 -5.56
N LYS A 82 5.07 -26.21 -5.90
CA LYS A 82 5.74 -27.21 -6.71
C LYS A 82 5.15 -27.29 -8.12
N VAL A 83 4.68 -26.17 -8.63
CA VAL A 83 3.91 -26.09 -9.88
C VAL A 83 4.27 -24.83 -10.64
N THR A 84 3.93 -24.80 -11.94
CA THR A 84 4.06 -23.59 -12.73
C THR A 84 3.02 -22.55 -12.32
N VAL A 85 3.49 -21.33 -12.02
CA VAL A 85 2.67 -20.16 -11.72
C VAL A 85 2.86 -19.14 -12.85
N LYS A 86 1.78 -18.72 -13.47
CA LYS A 86 1.86 -17.77 -14.57
C LYS A 86 0.72 -16.73 -14.53
N ASN A 87 1.00 -15.55 -15.12
CA ASN A 87 0.04 -14.46 -15.29
C ASN A 87 -0.67 -14.07 -13.98
N SER A 88 0.04 -14.18 -12.85
CA SER A 88 -0.55 -14.08 -11.51
C SER A 88 0.18 -13.03 -10.67
N TYR A 89 -0.52 -12.45 -9.69
CA TYR A 89 0.09 -11.39 -8.89
C TYR A 89 -0.42 -11.32 -7.46
N ALA A 90 0.36 -10.63 -6.61
CA ALA A 90 0.00 -10.33 -5.23
C ALA A 90 0.26 -8.85 -4.92
N LEU A 91 -0.71 -8.19 -4.31
CA LEU A 91 -0.67 -6.75 -3.99
C LEU A 91 -0.50 -6.48 -2.49
N GLY A 92 -0.95 -7.41 -1.64
CA GLY A 92 -0.94 -7.25 -0.18
C GLY A 92 0.42 -7.53 0.45
N ASP A 93 0.63 -6.94 1.63
CA ASP A 93 1.85 -7.08 2.41
C ASP A 93 2.04 -8.49 2.99
N VAL A 94 3.30 -8.93 3.07
CA VAL A 94 3.66 -10.26 3.52
C VAL A 94 4.64 -10.22 4.70
N TYR A 95 4.28 -10.88 5.79
CA TYR A 95 5.05 -10.92 7.01
C TYR A 95 5.34 -12.36 7.46
N GLY A 96 6.60 -12.65 7.75
CA GLY A 96 6.98 -13.98 8.21
C GLY A 96 8.33 -14.05 8.89
N ALA A 97 8.81 -15.27 9.09
CA ALA A 97 10.17 -15.49 9.62
C ALA A 97 11.08 -16.19 8.61
N GLU A 98 10.61 -17.25 7.97
CA GLU A 98 11.45 -18.06 7.06
C GLU A 98 10.79 -18.20 5.69
N SER A 99 11.55 -18.00 4.63
CA SER A 99 11.13 -18.13 3.23
C SER A 99 9.89 -17.29 2.93
N VAL A 100 10.05 -15.98 3.06
CA VAL A 100 8.97 -14.99 2.87
C VAL A 100 9.12 -14.35 1.50
N GLY A 101 8.10 -14.47 0.65
CA GLY A 101 8.09 -13.88 -0.68
C GLY A 101 6.82 -13.08 -0.94
N GLY A 102 6.95 -11.97 -1.64
CA GLY A 102 5.79 -11.14 -1.99
C GLY A 102 4.75 -11.91 -2.80
N LEU A 103 5.18 -12.81 -3.69
CA LEU A 103 4.30 -13.69 -4.44
C LEU A 103 4.29 -15.12 -3.89
N ILE A 104 5.46 -15.74 -3.74
CA ILE A 104 5.59 -17.16 -3.37
C ILE A 104 6.63 -17.30 -2.26
N GLY A 105 6.29 -18.01 -1.18
CA GLY A 105 7.24 -18.31 -0.10
C GLY A 105 8.38 -19.20 -0.56
N VAL A 106 8.04 -20.39 -1.06
CA VAL A 106 8.99 -21.36 -1.66
C VAL A 106 8.50 -21.78 -3.04
N SER A 107 9.37 -21.68 -4.04
CA SER A 107 9.08 -22.12 -5.41
C SER A 107 10.06 -23.18 -5.86
N SER A 108 9.54 -24.26 -6.43
CA SER A 108 10.33 -25.34 -7.02
C SER A 108 10.12 -25.49 -8.53
N HIS A 109 9.36 -24.61 -9.16
CA HIS A 109 9.03 -24.68 -10.59
C HIS A 109 9.05 -23.29 -11.26
N THR A 110 8.52 -23.21 -12.47
CA THR A 110 8.50 -21.98 -13.27
C THR A 110 7.51 -20.95 -12.73
N THR A 111 7.99 -19.72 -12.60
CA THR A 111 7.19 -18.53 -12.34
C THR A 111 7.33 -17.60 -13.54
N LEU A 112 6.22 -17.30 -14.22
CA LEU A 112 6.22 -16.63 -15.51
C LEU A 112 5.18 -15.49 -15.56
N ASN A 113 5.57 -14.32 -16.04
CA ASN A 113 4.69 -13.15 -16.20
C ASN A 113 3.94 -12.81 -14.89
N CYS A 114 4.63 -12.81 -13.78
CA CYS A 114 4.06 -12.58 -12.45
C CYS A 114 4.64 -11.34 -11.80
N PHE A 115 3.89 -10.76 -10.87
CA PHE A 115 4.45 -9.64 -10.09
C PHE A 115 3.96 -9.63 -8.64
N ALA A 116 4.69 -8.89 -7.80
CA ALA A 116 4.33 -8.61 -6.42
C ALA A 116 4.54 -7.12 -6.12
N GLU A 117 3.58 -6.49 -5.46
CA GLU A 117 3.64 -5.06 -5.09
C GLU A 117 3.75 -4.85 -3.58
N GLY A 118 3.23 -5.78 -2.77
CA GLY A 118 3.22 -5.67 -1.31
C GLY A 118 4.62 -5.68 -0.69
N ASP A 119 4.75 -5.01 0.44
CA ASP A 119 5.98 -4.98 1.22
C ASP A 119 6.23 -6.37 1.86
N VAL A 120 7.50 -6.79 1.87
CA VAL A 120 7.92 -8.08 2.42
C VAL A 120 8.76 -7.86 3.68
N THR A 121 8.35 -8.43 4.80
CA THR A 121 9.12 -8.40 6.03
C THR A 121 9.38 -9.81 6.56
N ALA A 122 10.65 -10.18 6.66
CA ALA A 122 11.08 -11.43 7.27
C ALA A 122 11.97 -11.18 8.49
N SER A 123 11.65 -11.85 9.61
CA SER A 123 12.44 -11.77 10.84
C SER A 123 13.56 -12.80 10.94
N GLY A 124 13.69 -13.70 9.99
CA GLY A 124 14.69 -14.76 9.90
C GLY A 124 15.33 -14.81 8.50
N TYR A 125 15.21 -15.96 7.81
CA TYR A 125 15.94 -16.23 6.58
C TYR A 125 15.07 -16.07 5.34
N TYR A 126 15.69 -15.65 4.21
CA TYR A 126 15.13 -15.63 2.87
C TYR A 126 13.91 -14.72 2.71
N ALA A 127 14.14 -13.43 2.80
CA ALA A 127 13.17 -12.44 2.36
C ALA A 127 13.36 -12.14 0.86
N GLY A 128 12.35 -12.35 0.05
CA GLY A 128 12.40 -12.02 -1.38
C GLY A 128 11.19 -11.21 -1.82
N GLY A 129 11.41 -10.14 -2.56
CA GLY A 129 10.30 -9.30 -3.03
C GLY A 129 9.31 -10.07 -3.91
N LEU A 130 9.79 -11.04 -4.68
CA LEU A 130 8.95 -11.94 -5.45
C LEU A 130 8.85 -13.32 -4.80
N ILE A 131 9.99 -13.96 -4.52
CA ILE A 131 10.06 -15.34 -4.02
C ILE A 131 11.01 -15.40 -2.82
N GLY A 132 10.56 -15.99 -1.70
CA GLY A 132 11.42 -16.19 -0.53
C GLY A 132 12.59 -17.12 -0.82
N TYR A 133 12.32 -18.31 -1.29
CA TYR A 133 13.34 -19.28 -1.70
C TYR A 133 12.96 -20.02 -2.99
N ALA A 134 13.85 -20.02 -3.96
CA ALA A 134 13.70 -20.73 -5.22
C ALA A 134 14.67 -21.91 -5.26
N GLY A 135 14.15 -23.12 -5.08
CA GLY A 135 14.93 -24.29 -4.71
C GLY A 135 14.85 -25.48 -5.66
N THR A 136 15.19 -25.36 -6.95
CA THR A 136 15.55 -26.52 -7.79
C THR A 136 16.35 -26.09 -9.02
N ASP A 137 17.19 -26.98 -9.51
CA ASP A 137 18.01 -26.84 -10.75
C ASP A 137 17.17 -26.60 -12.02
N TYR A 138 15.86 -26.76 -11.95
CA TYR A 138 14.92 -26.61 -13.09
C TYR A 138 13.96 -25.45 -12.94
N GLY A 139 14.04 -24.68 -11.86
CA GLY A 139 13.21 -23.52 -11.66
C GLY A 139 13.56 -22.38 -12.64
N THR A 140 12.55 -21.71 -13.16
CA THR A 140 12.74 -20.53 -14.01
C THR A 140 11.84 -19.40 -13.51
N ILE A 141 12.43 -18.23 -13.30
CA ILE A 141 11.70 -16.98 -13.03
C ILE A 141 11.88 -16.09 -14.27
N LYS A 142 10.78 -15.81 -14.97
CA LYS A 142 10.88 -15.09 -16.23
C LYS A 142 9.76 -14.07 -16.40
N ASN A 143 10.10 -12.88 -16.91
CA ASN A 143 9.18 -11.78 -17.16
C ASN A 143 8.38 -11.42 -15.88
N CYS A 144 9.06 -11.30 -14.76
CA CYS A 144 8.43 -11.06 -13.48
C CYS A 144 8.86 -9.71 -12.91
N SER A 145 8.11 -9.20 -11.94
CA SER A 145 8.43 -7.91 -11.31
C SER A 145 8.18 -7.93 -9.81
N SER A 146 9.04 -7.23 -9.07
CA SER A 146 8.92 -7.04 -7.63
C SER A 146 8.98 -5.55 -7.30
N TYR A 147 7.91 -4.99 -6.75
CA TYR A 147 7.80 -3.56 -6.52
C TYR A 147 7.82 -3.15 -5.05
N GLY A 148 7.53 -4.05 -4.14
CA GLY A 148 7.49 -3.80 -2.70
C GLY A 148 8.86 -3.56 -2.07
N PHE A 149 8.85 -2.99 -0.87
CA PHE A 149 10.01 -2.88 -0.01
C PHE A 149 10.34 -4.24 0.62
N VAL A 150 11.61 -4.63 0.63
CA VAL A 150 12.05 -5.89 1.21
C VAL A 150 12.88 -5.63 2.46
N LYS A 151 12.39 -6.11 3.60
CA LYS A 151 13.08 -6.06 4.88
C LYS A 151 13.33 -7.47 5.39
N GLY A 152 14.59 -7.85 5.45
CA GLY A 152 15.03 -9.13 6.00
C GLY A 152 16.16 -8.97 7.00
N THR A 153 16.28 -9.92 7.93
CA THR A 153 17.39 -9.94 8.90
C THR A 153 18.61 -10.63 8.29
N ASP A 154 18.40 -11.67 7.50
CA ASP A 154 19.45 -12.42 6.82
C ASP A 154 18.94 -12.89 5.44
N ARG A 155 19.81 -12.86 4.42
CA ARG A 155 19.52 -13.34 3.08
C ARG A 155 18.30 -12.66 2.45
N ALA A 156 18.27 -11.34 2.53
CA ALA A 156 17.26 -10.53 1.85
C ALA A 156 17.68 -10.24 0.42
N GLY A 157 16.77 -10.42 -0.52
CA GLY A 157 16.94 -10.10 -1.93
C GLY A 157 15.72 -9.40 -2.51
N THR A 158 15.93 -8.37 -3.31
CA THR A 158 14.82 -7.60 -3.89
C THR A 158 13.96 -8.41 -4.84
N ILE A 159 14.52 -9.48 -5.43
CA ILE A 159 13.80 -10.43 -6.27
C ILE A 159 13.57 -11.72 -5.50
N VAL A 160 14.67 -12.35 -5.04
CA VAL A 160 14.63 -13.67 -4.40
C VAL A 160 15.54 -13.68 -3.17
N GLY A 161 15.01 -14.13 -2.03
CA GLY A 161 15.79 -14.26 -0.80
C GLY A 161 16.89 -15.31 -0.88
N GLY A 162 16.63 -16.44 -1.52
CA GLY A 162 17.63 -17.47 -1.76
C GLY A 162 17.34 -18.31 -3.00
N VAL A 163 18.39 -18.71 -3.72
CA VAL A 163 18.26 -19.56 -4.91
C VAL A 163 19.21 -20.77 -4.85
N ASN A 164 18.82 -21.82 -5.58
CA ASN A 164 19.67 -22.97 -5.86
C ASN A 164 19.45 -23.40 -7.31
N GLY A 165 20.37 -23.01 -8.21
CA GLY A 165 20.34 -23.41 -9.63
C GLY A 165 19.24 -22.78 -10.50
N THR A 166 18.46 -21.85 -9.99
CA THR A 166 17.32 -21.23 -10.68
C THR A 166 17.78 -20.29 -11.81
N THR A 167 17.10 -20.35 -12.96
CA THR A 167 17.30 -19.40 -14.06
C THR A 167 16.39 -18.19 -13.87
N ILE A 168 16.97 -16.98 -13.83
CA ILE A 168 16.25 -15.71 -13.66
C ILE A 168 16.49 -14.86 -14.91
N THR A 169 15.41 -14.54 -15.62
CA THR A 169 15.49 -13.82 -16.91
C THR A 169 14.42 -12.78 -17.02
N ASN A 170 14.80 -11.56 -17.46
CA ASN A 170 13.90 -10.46 -17.68
C ASN A 170 13.02 -10.16 -16.44
N VAL A 171 13.68 -9.81 -15.35
CA VAL A 171 13.02 -9.48 -14.08
C VAL A 171 13.28 -8.03 -13.72
N LEU A 172 12.21 -7.32 -13.35
CA LEU A 172 12.27 -5.95 -12.87
C LEU A 172 12.14 -5.93 -11.34
N TYR A 173 12.82 -5.00 -10.68
CA TYR A 173 12.66 -4.79 -9.25
C TYR A 173 12.75 -3.31 -8.87
N ASN A 174 12.09 -2.92 -7.80
CA ASN A 174 12.18 -1.58 -7.24
C ASN A 174 13.52 -1.37 -6.54
N LYS A 175 14.41 -0.62 -7.16
CA LYS A 175 15.73 -0.30 -6.61
C LYS A 175 15.68 0.86 -5.63
N GLY A 176 14.78 1.83 -5.83
CA GLY A 176 14.71 3.05 -5.04
C GLY A 176 14.44 2.77 -3.55
N ASP A 177 13.38 2.02 -3.26
CA ASP A 177 13.02 1.67 -1.88
C ASP A 177 13.92 0.59 -1.26
N ASN A 178 14.68 -0.13 -2.09
CA ASN A 178 15.54 -1.25 -1.70
C ASN A 178 17.04 -0.94 -1.84
N GLU A 179 17.44 0.31 -1.67
CA GLU A 179 18.85 0.70 -1.74
C GLU A 179 19.69 -0.09 -0.72
N GLY A 180 20.74 -0.74 -1.21
CA GLY A 180 21.61 -1.59 -0.38
C GLY A 180 21.14 -3.03 -0.20
N VAL A 181 19.96 -3.42 -0.70
CA VAL A 181 19.50 -4.81 -0.75
C VAL A 181 19.92 -5.42 -2.08
N ALA A 182 20.56 -6.59 -2.04
CA ALA A 182 20.96 -7.33 -3.24
C ALA A 182 19.73 -7.83 -4.02
N GLU A 183 19.88 -8.10 -5.31
CA GLU A 183 18.82 -8.73 -6.13
C GLU A 183 18.49 -10.13 -5.64
N ILE A 184 19.52 -10.86 -5.21
CA ILE A 184 19.43 -12.21 -4.65
C ILE A 184 20.18 -12.22 -3.32
N GLY A 185 19.49 -12.59 -2.26
CA GLY A 185 20.06 -12.59 -0.91
C GLY A 185 21.07 -13.71 -0.65
N TYR A 186 20.89 -14.89 -1.26
CA TYR A 186 21.77 -16.05 -1.08
C TYR A 186 21.76 -16.96 -2.31
N GLY A 187 22.93 -17.53 -2.65
CA GLY A 187 23.05 -18.48 -3.75
C GLY A 187 23.13 -17.84 -5.14
N ALA A 188 23.42 -16.55 -5.21
CA ALA A 188 23.53 -15.83 -6.49
C ALA A 188 24.52 -16.49 -7.45
N GLU A 189 25.57 -17.11 -6.95
CA GLU A 189 26.58 -17.84 -7.72
C GLU A 189 26.04 -19.10 -8.43
N THR A 190 24.91 -19.64 -7.97
CA THR A 190 24.23 -20.79 -8.58
C THR A 190 23.16 -20.37 -9.58
N ALA A 191 22.74 -19.11 -9.56
CA ALA A 191 21.70 -18.59 -10.43
C ALA A 191 22.23 -18.32 -11.85
N LYS A 192 21.41 -18.62 -12.85
CA LYS A 192 21.68 -18.20 -14.23
C LYS A 192 20.92 -16.91 -14.49
N LEU A 193 21.63 -15.78 -14.43
CA LEU A 193 21.04 -14.45 -14.54
C LEU A 193 21.09 -13.93 -15.98
N SER A 194 20.00 -13.36 -16.46
CA SER A 194 19.93 -12.67 -17.73
C SER A 194 18.85 -11.58 -17.68
N SER A 195 19.23 -10.37 -18.10
CA SER A 195 18.31 -9.23 -18.19
C SER A 195 17.60 -8.91 -16.87
N ILE A 196 18.36 -8.74 -15.79
CA ILE A 196 17.82 -8.19 -14.54
C ILE A 196 17.97 -6.67 -14.59
N LEU A 197 16.88 -5.95 -14.42
CA LEU A 197 16.83 -4.52 -14.45
C LEU A 197 16.25 -3.94 -13.16
N GLY A 198 17.07 -3.21 -12.43
CA GLY A 198 16.61 -2.39 -11.31
C GLY A 198 15.95 -1.12 -11.80
N VAL A 199 14.71 -0.91 -11.46
CA VAL A 199 13.95 0.29 -11.80
C VAL A 199 13.78 1.14 -10.53
N PHE A 200 14.09 2.42 -10.64
CA PHE A 200 13.72 3.36 -9.60
C PHE A 200 12.22 3.65 -9.75
N LEU A 201 11.43 2.93 -8.99
CA LEU A 201 10.00 3.24 -8.85
C LEU A 201 9.88 4.16 -7.64
N GLU A 202 9.45 5.38 -7.87
CA GLU A 202 8.96 6.19 -6.77
C GLU A 202 7.67 5.54 -6.26
N ARG A 203 7.60 5.32 -4.95
CA ARG A 203 6.41 4.79 -4.28
C ARG A 203 5.17 5.56 -4.72
N ILE A 204 4.07 4.86 -4.88
CA ILE A 204 2.76 5.48 -5.05
C ILE A 204 2.54 6.39 -3.84
N THR A 205 2.65 7.69 -4.05
CA THR A 205 2.38 8.67 -3.01
C THR A 205 0.88 8.85 -2.92
N ASN A 206 0.28 8.34 -1.86
CA ASN A 206 -1.11 8.60 -1.57
C ASN A 206 -1.24 9.98 -0.91
N ILE A 207 -1.80 10.93 -1.62
CA ILE A 207 -2.10 12.26 -1.07
C ILE A 207 -3.52 12.21 -0.52
N GLN A 208 -3.64 12.30 0.80
CA GLN A 208 -4.93 12.43 1.45
C GLN A 208 -5.46 13.85 1.25
N VAL A 209 -6.56 13.99 0.53
CA VAL A 209 -7.19 15.26 0.19
C VAL A 209 -8.53 15.50 0.93
N GLY A 210 -8.95 14.57 1.78
CA GLY A 210 -10.18 14.62 2.55
C GLY A 210 -10.01 14.27 4.03
N ILE A 211 -11.02 14.55 4.83
CA ILE A 211 -11.02 14.32 6.29
C ILE A 211 -11.24 12.83 6.60
N ASN A 212 -11.80 12.07 5.67
CA ASN A 212 -12.12 10.65 5.85
C ASN A 212 -11.02 9.77 5.24
N SER A 213 -10.70 8.67 5.91
CA SER A 213 -9.76 7.64 5.43
C SER A 213 -10.31 6.76 4.29
N SER A 214 -11.38 7.18 3.61
CA SER A 214 -11.92 6.45 2.46
C SER A 214 -11.06 6.63 1.22
N ASN A 215 -11.01 5.63 0.35
CA ASN A 215 -10.30 5.68 -0.94
C ASN A 215 -10.72 6.87 -1.83
N ALA A 216 -11.94 7.40 -1.64
CA ALA A 216 -12.41 8.59 -2.32
C ALA A 216 -11.70 9.89 -1.86
N SER A 217 -11.08 9.89 -0.68
CA SER A 217 -10.34 11.01 -0.11
C SER A 217 -8.84 10.96 -0.43
N ASN A 218 -8.36 9.91 -1.10
CA ASN A 218 -6.96 9.73 -1.46
C ASN A 218 -6.77 9.86 -2.97
N ILE A 219 -5.78 10.63 -3.37
CA ILE A 219 -5.28 10.63 -4.74
C ILE A 219 -3.99 9.83 -4.74
N SER A 220 -4.03 8.65 -5.36
CA SER A 220 -2.86 7.82 -5.59
C SER A 220 -2.11 8.33 -6.81
N ILE A 221 -0.88 8.76 -6.65
CA ILE A 221 0.00 9.19 -7.74
C ILE A 221 1.06 8.12 -7.90
N ALA A 222 0.94 7.30 -8.94
CA ALA A 222 2.02 6.42 -9.37
C ALA A 222 3.00 7.25 -10.21
N LEU A 223 3.92 7.94 -9.59
CA LEU A 223 5.07 8.55 -10.25
C LEU A 223 6.14 7.46 -10.44
N GLY A 224 5.88 6.52 -11.35
CA GLY A 224 6.97 5.70 -11.84
C GLY A 224 7.96 6.61 -12.54
N VAL A 225 9.20 6.70 -12.05
CA VAL A 225 10.30 7.17 -12.89
C VAL A 225 10.41 6.12 -13.97
N SER A 226 9.65 6.36 -15.01
CA SER A 226 9.61 5.50 -16.17
C SER A 226 11.02 5.38 -16.71
N ASP A 227 11.53 4.21 -16.70
CA ASP A 227 12.04 3.56 -17.88
C ASP A 227 13.11 4.31 -18.72
N ILE A 228 13.78 5.34 -18.15
CA ILE A 228 15.04 5.84 -18.72
C ILE A 228 16.00 4.67 -18.86
N SER A 229 16.02 3.74 -17.91
CA SER A 229 16.79 2.51 -17.99
C SER A 229 16.27 1.52 -19.04
N LEU A 230 14.96 1.48 -19.31
CA LEU A 230 14.39 0.72 -20.42
C LEU A 230 14.76 1.36 -21.76
N ILE A 231 14.73 2.68 -21.83
CA ILE A 231 15.19 3.46 -22.99
C ILE A 231 16.68 3.21 -23.22
N ASP A 232 17.50 3.19 -22.18
CA ASP A 232 18.95 2.95 -22.27
C ASP A 232 19.27 1.52 -22.70
N SER A 233 18.50 0.53 -22.22
CA SER A 233 18.63 -0.87 -22.64
C SER A 233 18.17 -1.10 -24.10
N ILE A 234 17.17 -0.34 -24.56
CA ILE A 234 16.68 -0.39 -25.95
C ILE A 234 17.64 0.35 -26.88
N LEU A 235 18.19 1.50 -26.45
CA LEU A 235 19.23 2.23 -27.20
C LEU A 235 20.51 1.41 -27.36
N GLY A 236 20.86 0.55 -26.38
CA GLY A 236 21.98 -0.39 -26.48
C GLY A 236 21.77 -1.57 -27.42
N CYS A 237 20.54 -1.79 -27.91
CA CYS A 237 20.19 -2.92 -28.78
C CYS A 237 19.76 -2.53 -30.21
N ILE A 238 20.10 -1.31 -30.68
CA ILE A 238 19.66 -0.75 -31.96
C ILE A 238 20.45 -1.36 -33.18
N GLU A 239 20.63 -2.65 -33.23
CA GLU A 239 21.24 -3.26 -34.42
C GLU A 239 20.28 -4.15 -35.24
N ASP A 240 19.01 -4.31 -34.87
CA ASP A 240 18.05 -5.19 -35.57
C ASP A 240 16.68 -4.54 -35.84
N GLU A 241 16.02 -4.95 -36.96
CA GLU A 241 14.66 -4.53 -37.36
C GLU A 241 13.59 -4.74 -36.25
N LYS A 242 13.85 -5.58 -35.26
CA LYS A 242 13.00 -5.77 -34.09
C LYS A 242 12.99 -4.58 -33.13
N SER A 243 13.97 -3.70 -33.21
CA SER A 243 14.14 -2.53 -32.35
C SER A 243 13.05 -1.47 -32.58
N ILE A 244 12.53 -1.33 -33.81
CA ILE A 244 11.50 -0.34 -34.16
C ILE A 244 10.20 -0.64 -33.40
N SER A 245 9.77 -1.92 -33.36
CA SER A 245 8.54 -2.31 -32.66
C SER A 245 8.66 -2.17 -31.13
N GLN A 246 9.87 -2.19 -30.59
CA GLN A 246 10.11 -1.96 -29.16
C GLN A 246 10.10 -0.45 -28.85
N ILE A 247 10.62 0.37 -29.73
CA ILE A 247 10.53 1.83 -29.65
C ILE A 247 9.07 2.30 -29.66
N ASP A 248 8.26 1.76 -30.55
CA ASP A 248 6.81 2.05 -30.58
C ASP A 248 6.11 1.69 -29.27
N LYS A 249 6.48 0.58 -28.64
CA LYS A 249 5.95 0.20 -27.31
C LYS A 249 6.34 1.19 -26.23
N VAL A 250 7.58 1.67 -26.24
CA VAL A 250 8.04 2.71 -25.31
C VAL A 250 7.31 4.02 -25.53
N PHE A 251 7.13 4.44 -26.75
CA PHE A 251 6.33 5.64 -27.05
C PHE A 251 4.89 5.53 -26.57
N ASN A 252 4.25 4.38 -26.75
CA ASN A 252 2.91 4.13 -26.26
C ASN A 252 2.86 4.16 -24.73
N LEU A 253 3.84 3.55 -24.04
CA LEU A 253 3.96 3.58 -22.60
C LEU A 253 4.15 5.00 -22.07
N LEU A 254 5.03 5.78 -22.69
CA LEU A 254 5.24 7.20 -22.35
C LEU A 254 3.97 8.04 -22.55
N ALA A 255 3.24 7.79 -23.64
CA ALA A 255 1.97 8.46 -23.90
C ALA A 255 0.92 8.12 -22.84
N GLU A 256 0.80 6.86 -22.46
CA GLU A 256 -0.08 6.43 -21.35
C GLU A 256 0.29 7.10 -20.02
N ARG A 257 1.58 7.17 -19.69
CA ARG A 257 2.06 7.85 -18.49
C ARG A 257 1.77 9.35 -18.53
N GLN A 258 1.95 9.99 -19.67
CA GLN A 258 1.62 11.41 -19.82
C GLN A 258 0.12 11.67 -19.60
N VAL A 259 -0.75 10.80 -20.09
CA VAL A 259 -2.20 10.87 -19.87
C VAL A 259 -2.53 10.67 -18.38
N GLN A 260 -1.89 9.71 -17.72
CA GLN A 260 -2.09 9.48 -16.27
C GLN A 260 -1.66 10.70 -15.45
N ILE A 261 -0.48 11.26 -15.71
CA ILE A 261 -0.01 12.48 -15.03
C ILE A 261 -0.95 13.66 -15.27
N GLY A 262 -1.40 13.85 -16.51
CA GLY A 262 -2.37 14.91 -16.83
C GLY A 262 -3.71 14.72 -16.13
N SER A 263 -4.18 13.50 -16.01
CA SER A 263 -5.41 13.17 -15.25
C SER A 263 -5.26 13.49 -13.76
N VAL A 264 -4.14 13.10 -13.15
CA VAL A 264 -3.83 13.39 -11.73
C VAL A 264 -3.71 14.89 -11.51
N GLN A 265 -3.03 15.62 -12.41
CA GLN A 265 -2.89 17.07 -12.33
C GLN A 265 -4.25 17.76 -12.36
N ASN A 266 -5.15 17.38 -13.26
CA ASN A 266 -6.49 17.94 -13.31
C ASN A 266 -7.29 17.64 -12.03
N ARG A 267 -7.15 16.44 -11.49
CA ARG A 267 -7.80 16.04 -10.25
C ARG A 267 -7.27 16.82 -9.04
N LEU A 268 -5.96 17.05 -8.98
CA LEU A 268 -5.34 17.89 -7.94
C LEU A 268 -5.82 19.35 -8.02
N LEU A 269 -5.93 19.91 -9.23
CA LEU A 269 -6.47 21.26 -9.41
C LEU A 269 -7.93 21.38 -8.92
N SER A 270 -8.78 20.40 -9.26
CA SER A 270 -10.17 20.37 -8.78
C SER A 270 -10.25 20.25 -7.26
N VAL A 271 -9.39 19.47 -6.64
CA VAL A 271 -9.33 19.33 -5.18
C VAL A 271 -8.84 20.63 -4.52
N LEU A 272 -7.86 21.30 -5.12
CA LEU A 272 -7.38 22.60 -4.63
C LEU A 272 -8.51 23.62 -4.60
N GLU A 273 -9.32 23.67 -5.65
CA GLU A 273 -10.48 24.55 -5.75
C GLU A 273 -11.56 24.20 -4.71
N GLU A 274 -11.79 22.91 -4.47
CA GLU A 274 -12.70 22.44 -3.42
C GLU A 274 -12.20 22.81 -2.01
N ILE A 275 -10.90 22.67 -1.74
CA ILE A 275 -10.28 23.05 -0.46
C ILE A 275 -10.40 24.54 -0.23
N ASN A 276 -10.14 25.38 -1.24
CA ASN A 276 -10.29 26.84 -1.15
C ASN A 276 -11.74 27.21 -0.83
N THR A 277 -12.71 26.61 -1.52
CA THR A 277 -14.13 26.82 -1.26
C THR A 277 -14.53 26.43 0.17
N LYS A 278 -14.04 25.28 0.65
CA LYS A 278 -14.27 24.85 2.04
C LYS A 278 -13.63 25.80 3.05
N GLN A 279 -12.43 26.30 2.76
CA GLN A 279 -11.76 27.28 3.62
C GLN A 279 -12.56 28.58 3.72
N ASP A 280 -13.03 29.12 2.60
CA ASP A 280 -13.86 30.32 2.59
C ASP A 280 -15.17 30.15 3.37
N ASN A 281 -15.81 28.98 3.20
CA ASN A 281 -17.00 28.62 3.96
C ASN A 281 -16.73 28.53 5.47
N LEU A 282 -15.62 27.94 5.88
CA LEU A 282 -15.23 27.83 7.29
C LEU A 282 -14.92 29.19 7.88
N ILE A 283 -14.24 30.09 7.14
CA ILE A 283 -13.97 31.47 7.57
C ILE A 283 -15.29 32.24 7.74
N SER A 284 -16.22 32.07 6.80
CA SER A 284 -17.55 32.72 6.89
C SER A 284 -18.36 32.20 8.09
N MET A 285 -18.36 30.87 8.31
CA MET A 285 -19.01 30.28 9.49
C MET A 285 -18.37 30.75 10.80
N GLN A 286 -17.03 30.81 10.84
CA GLN A 286 -16.32 31.32 12.03
C GLN A 286 -16.65 32.78 12.32
N SER A 287 -16.74 33.61 11.28
CA SER A 287 -17.17 35.01 11.44
C SER A 287 -18.59 35.11 11.98
N THR A 288 -19.53 34.33 11.42
CA THR A 288 -20.93 34.31 11.86
C THR A 288 -21.07 33.89 13.32
N ILE A 289 -20.35 32.85 13.75
CA ILE A 289 -20.37 32.38 15.16
C ILE A 289 -19.77 33.47 16.08
N ARG A 290 -18.61 34.00 15.71
CA ARG A 290 -17.95 35.03 16.52
C ARG A 290 -18.75 36.32 16.63
N ASP A 291 -19.39 36.74 15.53
CA ASP A 291 -20.22 37.95 15.52
C ASP A 291 -21.51 37.73 16.32
N ALA A 292 -22.09 36.52 16.31
CA ALA A 292 -23.22 36.17 17.16
C ALA A 292 -22.85 36.19 18.65
N ASP A 293 -21.70 35.57 19.01
CA ASP A 293 -21.19 35.59 20.39
C ASP A 293 -20.89 37.00 20.89
N ILE A 294 -20.29 37.85 20.04
CA ILE A 294 -20.02 39.24 20.39
C ILE A 294 -21.33 40.04 20.61
N ALA A 295 -22.34 39.79 19.77
CA ALA A 295 -23.65 40.43 19.92
C ALA A 295 -24.35 40.02 21.21
N GLU A 296 -24.29 38.75 21.60
CA GLU A 296 -24.85 38.23 22.84
C GLU A 296 -24.13 38.81 24.06
N VAL A 297 -22.78 38.73 24.08
CA VAL A 297 -21.96 39.27 25.17
C VAL A 297 -22.13 40.78 25.30
N SER A 298 -22.21 41.51 24.19
CA SER A 298 -22.45 42.97 24.20
C SER A 298 -23.83 43.31 24.76
N SER A 299 -24.85 42.55 24.38
CA SER A 299 -26.22 42.74 24.91
C SER A 299 -26.28 42.47 26.41
N GLU A 300 -25.60 41.41 26.89
CA GLU A 300 -25.51 41.08 28.30
C GLU A 300 -24.75 42.20 29.07
N TYR A 301 -23.65 42.70 28.53
CA TYR A 301 -22.89 43.80 29.10
C TYR A 301 -23.72 45.07 29.25
N ILE A 302 -24.44 45.46 28.18
CA ILE A 302 -25.31 46.63 28.22
C ILE A 302 -26.42 46.43 29.24
N ARG A 303 -27.03 45.26 29.32
CA ARG A 303 -28.04 44.93 30.33
C ARG A 303 -27.51 45.09 31.74
N GLN A 304 -26.31 44.54 32.02
CA GLN A 304 -25.67 44.67 33.34
C GLN A 304 -25.35 46.14 33.68
N GLN A 305 -24.91 46.92 32.71
CA GLN A 305 -24.62 48.33 32.89
C GLN A 305 -25.89 49.16 33.23
N ILE A 306 -27.01 48.85 32.53
CA ILE A 306 -28.30 49.47 32.83
C ILE A 306 -28.79 49.08 34.23
N LEU A 307 -28.67 47.82 34.61
CA LEU A 307 -29.05 47.35 35.95
C LEU A 307 -28.20 48.00 37.03
N GLN A 308 -26.90 48.15 36.80
CA GLN A 308 -26.00 48.85 37.74
C GLN A 308 -26.37 50.30 37.93
N GLN A 309 -26.66 51.05 36.83
CA GLN A 309 -27.10 52.42 36.89
C GLN A 309 -28.47 52.60 37.58
N ALA A 310 -29.39 51.68 37.23
CA ALA A 310 -30.71 51.65 37.87
C ALA A 310 -30.62 51.38 39.39
N SER A 311 -29.83 50.42 39.77
CA SER A 311 -29.59 50.06 41.19
C SER A 311 -28.94 51.18 41.94
N ALA A 312 -27.95 51.88 41.37
CA ALA A 312 -27.32 53.07 41.97
C ALA A 312 -28.30 54.21 42.16
N THR A 313 -29.16 54.49 41.18
CA THR A 313 -30.19 55.50 41.22
C THR A 313 -31.25 55.18 42.28
N LEU A 314 -31.66 53.91 42.32
CA LEU A 314 -32.64 53.42 43.32
C LEU A 314 -32.08 53.57 44.74
N LEU A 315 -30.78 53.17 44.92
CA LEU A 315 -30.10 53.32 46.21
C LEU A 315 -29.99 54.79 46.67
N ALA A 316 -29.66 55.68 45.74
CA ALA A 316 -29.60 57.11 45.99
C ALA A 316 -30.99 57.70 46.41
N THR A 317 -32.07 57.24 45.72
CA THR A 317 -33.44 57.65 46.03
C THR A 317 -33.89 57.04 47.39
N ALA A 318 -33.59 55.78 47.64
CA ALA A 318 -33.86 55.12 48.92
C ALA A 318 -33.20 55.81 50.10
N ASN A 319 -31.96 56.27 49.93
CA ASN A 319 -31.23 57.02 50.96
C ASN A 319 -31.73 58.42 51.18
N GLN A 320 -32.40 59.06 50.17
CA GLN A 320 -33.03 60.35 50.31
C GLN A 320 -34.41 60.29 51.00
N THR A 321 -35.12 59.20 50.91
CA THR A 321 -36.47 59.05 51.45
C THR A 321 -36.51 59.27 52.98
N PRO A 322 -35.61 58.75 53.83
CA PRO A 322 -35.58 59.02 55.27
C PRO A 322 -35.33 60.50 55.60
N ALA A 323 -34.49 61.17 54.78
CA ALA A 323 -34.21 62.61 55.02
C ALA A 323 -35.42 63.45 54.74
N ILE A 324 -36.23 63.15 53.74
CA ILE A 324 -37.49 63.84 53.43
C ILE A 324 -38.52 63.60 54.53
N VAL A 325 -38.63 62.38 55.04
CA VAL A 325 -39.54 62.04 56.14
C VAL A 325 -39.13 62.82 57.43
N LEU A 326 -37.85 62.96 57.67
CA LEU A 326 -37.34 63.74 58.86
C LEU A 326 -37.65 65.19 58.71
N GLN A 327 -37.62 65.75 57.46
CA GLN A 327 -37.95 67.16 57.18
C GLN A 327 -39.42 67.43 57.25
N LEU A 328 -40.32 66.48 57.13
CA LEU A 328 -41.77 66.56 57.27
C LEU A 328 -42.24 66.41 58.72
N LEU A 329 -41.38 65.86 59.61
CA LEU A 329 -41.66 65.67 61.05
C LEU A 329 -41.14 66.75 61.95
N LEU A 330 -40.37 67.69 61.43
CA LEU A 330 -39.88 68.95 62.08
C LEU A 330 -40.71 70.12 61.63
#